data_588fb130f56e062cd0b4e28c12726343
#
_entry.id   588fb130f56e062cd0b4e28c12726343
#
_cell.length_a   1.000
_cell.length_b   1.000
_cell.length_c   1.000
_cell.angle_alpha   90.00
_cell.angle_beta   90.00
_cell.angle_gamma   90.00
#
_symmetry.space_group_name_H-M   'P 1'
#
loop_
_entity.id
_entity.type
_entity.pdbx_description
1 polymer ?
#
loop_
_entity_poly.entity_id
_entity_poly.type
_entity_poly.pdbx_seq_one_letter_code
_entity_poly.pdbx_strand_id
1 'polypeptide(L)'
;MGIKTNEAEKNEYFTALKPILNFLTDCIENPPPKSDVIFVFGSTKHYVAEYAAKLYLEKLAPYILISGHKSERCNNLYAKTEADFMKKEIIKLEIPDEKIITEYNASNTLENVIFGMRTLADKNIKINSAILVAKPFHLKRCLATFKKQFPQVKLSCSSKMTFTEYLSYELTENEKSKNNKTENEVIKRIIGEIDRLIIYAEKGDIVKQDIPENIIIAA
;
A
#
# COMPACT_ATOMS: atom_id res chain seq x y z
N MET A 1 -20.51 25.68 1.21
CA MET A 1 -21.51 25.01 2.08
C MET A 1 -21.23 23.52 1.97
N GLY A 2 -20.55 22.93 2.96
CA GLY A 2 -20.28 21.49 2.99
C GLY A 2 -21.53 20.80 3.53
N ILE A 3 -22.07 19.89 2.73
CA ILE A 3 -23.16 19.00 3.17
C ILE A 3 -22.53 18.08 4.22
N LYS A 4 -22.90 18.26 5.49
CA LYS A 4 -22.59 17.27 6.55
C LYS A 4 -23.46 16.05 6.26
N THR A 5 -22.86 15.00 5.71
CA THR A 5 -23.53 13.70 5.59
C THR A 5 -23.99 13.23 6.97
N ASN A 6 -25.23 12.86 7.08
CA ASN A 6 -25.85 12.31 8.27
C ASN A 6 -25.22 10.95 8.60
N GLU A 7 -25.18 10.57 9.88
CA GLU A 7 -24.60 9.30 10.34
C GLU A 7 -25.26 8.06 9.70
N ALA A 8 -26.55 8.18 9.34
CA ALA A 8 -27.29 7.17 8.60
C ALA A 8 -26.80 7.03 7.14
N GLU A 9 -26.52 8.13 6.45
CA GLU A 9 -25.95 8.13 5.08
C GLU A 9 -24.54 7.55 5.09
N LYS A 10 -23.72 7.85 6.10
CA LYS A 10 -22.40 7.24 6.28
C LYS A 10 -22.50 5.71 6.42
N ASN A 11 -23.43 5.21 7.20
CA ASN A 11 -23.65 3.78 7.39
C ASN A 11 -24.12 3.09 6.09
N GLU A 12 -24.93 3.74 5.26
CA GLU A 12 -25.38 3.21 3.98
C GLU A 12 -24.23 3.09 2.98
N TYR A 13 -23.38 4.12 2.86
CA TYR A 13 -22.16 4.08 2.03
C TYR A 13 -21.19 3.00 2.50
N PHE A 14 -20.98 2.84 3.79
CA PHE A 14 -20.12 1.79 4.35
C PHE A 14 -20.64 0.39 3.99
N THR A 15 -21.95 0.20 4.04
CA THR A 15 -22.59 -1.07 3.71
C THR A 15 -22.44 -1.39 2.22
N ALA A 16 -22.63 -0.41 1.35
CA ALA A 16 -22.46 -0.56 -0.10
C ALA A 16 -21.01 -0.86 -0.51
N LEU A 17 -20.04 -0.22 0.15
CA LEU A 17 -18.62 -0.44 -0.14
C LEU A 17 -18.06 -1.74 0.43
N LYS A 18 -18.71 -2.36 1.41
CA LYS A 18 -18.19 -3.54 2.13
C LYS A 18 -17.76 -4.69 1.21
N PRO A 19 -18.48 -5.07 0.15
CA PRO A 19 -18.01 -6.11 -0.78
C PRO A 19 -16.72 -5.74 -1.48
N ILE A 20 -16.59 -4.50 -1.99
CA ILE A 20 -15.38 -3.99 -2.64
C ILE A 20 -14.20 -4.06 -1.69
N LEU A 21 -14.41 -3.65 -0.45
CA LEU A 21 -13.40 -3.59 0.58
C LEU A 21 -12.89 -4.97 0.97
N ASN A 22 -13.82 -5.90 1.20
CA ASN A 22 -13.49 -7.28 1.48
C ASN A 22 -12.66 -7.88 0.34
N PHE A 23 -13.05 -7.67 -0.90
CA PHE A 23 -12.32 -8.12 -2.07
C PHE A 23 -10.90 -7.53 -2.16
N LEU A 24 -10.75 -6.22 -1.92
CA LEU A 24 -9.43 -5.56 -2.00
C LEU A 24 -8.48 -5.94 -0.86
N THR A 25 -9.01 -6.46 0.26
CA THR A 25 -8.23 -6.80 1.46
C THR A 25 -8.17 -8.29 1.79
N ASP A 26 -8.79 -9.16 1.01
CA ASP A 26 -8.81 -10.62 1.21
C ASP A 26 -7.42 -11.27 1.17
N CYS A 27 -6.44 -10.59 0.58
CA CYS A 27 -5.06 -11.03 0.52
C CYS A 27 -4.23 -10.70 1.78
N ILE A 28 -4.80 -9.99 2.77
CA ILE A 28 -4.06 -9.56 3.95
C ILE A 28 -3.99 -10.67 4.99
N GLU A 29 -2.77 -10.96 5.44
CA GLU A 29 -2.45 -11.92 6.48
C GLU A 29 -1.81 -11.18 7.67
N ASN A 30 -2.35 -11.38 8.86
CA ASN A 30 -1.81 -10.81 10.09
C ASN A 30 -1.85 -11.86 11.22
N PRO A 31 -0.68 -12.26 11.77
CA PRO A 31 0.67 -11.87 11.38
C PRO A 31 1.09 -12.53 10.05
N PRO A 32 1.95 -11.88 9.24
CA PRO A 32 2.50 -12.51 8.05
C PRO A 32 3.61 -13.52 8.41
N PRO A 33 3.90 -14.50 7.54
CA PRO A 33 5.00 -15.42 7.73
C PRO A 33 6.36 -14.72 7.62
N LYS A 34 7.40 -15.27 8.28
CA LYS A 34 8.78 -14.80 8.09
C LYS A 34 9.18 -14.87 6.61
N SER A 35 9.89 -13.83 6.16
CA SER A 35 10.30 -13.67 4.77
C SER A 35 11.70 -13.06 4.67
N ASP A 36 12.25 -12.98 3.46
CA ASP A 36 13.59 -12.46 3.22
C ASP A 36 13.63 -10.91 3.23
N VAL A 37 12.51 -10.27 2.93
CA VAL A 37 12.39 -8.81 2.90
C VAL A 37 10.98 -8.33 3.25
N ILE A 38 10.87 -7.18 3.91
CA ILE A 38 9.65 -6.38 3.99
C ILE A 38 9.70 -5.40 2.83
N PHE A 39 8.85 -5.62 1.82
CA PHE A 39 8.77 -4.79 0.62
C PHE A 39 7.66 -3.74 0.78
N VAL A 40 8.06 -2.48 0.92
CA VAL A 40 7.17 -1.36 1.22
C VAL A 40 6.94 -0.52 -0.02
N PHE A 41 5.69 -0.39 -0.43
CA PHE A 41 5.29 0.51 -1.50
C PHE A 41 5.16 1.94 -0.98
N GLY A 42 5.75 2.89 -1.69
CA GLY A 42 5.86 4.29 -1.30
C GLY A 42 4.54 4.91 -0.84
N SER A 43 4.62 5.67 0.23
CA SER A 43 3.49 6.34 0.85
C SER A 43 3.95 7.54 1.68
N THR A 44 3.07 8.54 1.79
CA THR A 44 3.24 9.68 2.72
C THR A 44 2.50 9.46 4.04
N LYS A 45 2.09 8.25 4.34
CA LYS A 45 1.35 7.91 5.57
C LYS A 45 2.30 7.27 6.59
N HIS A 46 2.46 7.93 7.75
CA HIS A 46 3.34 7.48 8.85
C HIS A 46 3.08 6.03 9.27
N TYR A 47 1.81 5.64 9.39
CA TYR A 47 1.44 4.31 9.87
C TYR A 47 1.98 3.16 8.98
N VAL A 48 2.24 3.41 7.67
CA VAL A 48 2.82 2.40 6.77
C VAL A 48 4.29 2.17 7.11
N ALA A 49 5.03 3.26 7.38
CA ALA A 49 6.43 3.20 7.81
C ALA A 49 6.56 2.56 9.19
N GLU A 50 5.73 2.99 10.16
CA GLU A 50 5.68 2.41 11.50
C GLU A 50 5.40 0.91 11.48
N TYR A 51 4.49 0.47 10.60
CA TYR A 51 4.15 -0.93 10.50
C TYR A 51 5.30 -1.76 9.91
N ALA A 52 5.97 -1.26 8.88
CA ALA A 52 7.17 -1.91 8.35
C ALA A 52 8.28 -2.04 9.39
N ALA A 53 8.51 -0.98 10.21
CA ALA A 53 9.44 -1.03 11.32
C ALA A 53 9.04 -2.06 12.37
N LYS A 54 7.76 -2.13 12.74
CA LYS A 54 7.23 -3.14 13.67
C LYS A 54 7.52 -4.56 13.19
N LEU A 55 7.24 -4.88 11.93
CA LEU A 55 7.50 -6.21 11.36
C LEU A 55 9.00 -6.57 11.39
N TYR A 56 9.87 -5.57 11.16
CA TYR A 56 11.32 -5.77 11.28
C TYR A 56 11.74 -6.04 12.74
N LEU A 57 11.24 -5.26 13.69
CA LEU A 57 11.54 -5.45 15.13
C LEU A 57 11.04 -6.80 15.65
N GLU A 58 9.93 -7.30 15.10
CA GLU A 58 9.41 -8.66 15.34
C GLU A 58 10.23 -9.76 14.63
N LYS A 59 11.33 -9.38 13.95
CA LYS A 59 12.25 -10.30 13.25
C LYS A 59 11.55 -11.14 12.17
N LEU A 60 10.58 -10.56 11.49
CA LEU A 60 9.87 -11.21 10.39
C LEU A 60 10.62 -11.12 9.06
N ALA A 61 11.56 -10.18 8.92
CA ALA A 61 12.52 -10.14 7.82
C ALA A 61 13.80 -9.40 8.21
N PRO A 62 14.96 -9.71 7.61
CA PRO A 62 16.24 -9.07 7.92
C PRO A 62 16.44 -7.70 7.29
N TYR A 63 15.61 -7.32 6.31
CA TYR A 63 15.70 -6.06 5.57
C TYR A 63 14.33 -5.44 5.34
N ILE A 64 14.32 -4.10 5.21
CA ILE A 64 13.19 -3.32 4.72
C ILE A 64 13.60 -2.69 3.39
N LEU A 65 12.91 -2.99 2.30
CA LEU A 65 13.01 -2.26 1.04
C LEU A 65 11.84 -1.30 0.93
N ILE A 66 12.13 -0.05 0.60
CA ILE A 66 11.12 0.99 0.35
C ILE A 66 11.31 1.48 -1.08
N SER A 67 10.27 1.36 -1.91
CA SER A 67 10.30 1.85 -3.28
C SER A 67 9.21 2.90 -3.50
N GLY A 68 9.60 4.09 -3.98
CA GLY A 68 8.66 5.17 -4.28
C GLY A 68 9.33 6.50 -4.59
N HIS A 69 8.90 7.11 -5.70
CA HIS A 69 9.35 8.41 -6.17
C HIS A 69 8.61 9.58 -5.52
N LYS A 70 8.81 10.76 -6.05
CA LYS A 70 8.17 12.01 -5.61
C LYS A 70 6.68 11.98 -5.95
N SER A 71 5.86 12.24 -4.94
CA SER A 71 4.46 12.62 -5.14
C SER A 71 4.27 14.10 -4.76
N GLU A 72 3.23 14.75 -5.25
CA GLU A 72 2.90 16.13 -4.86
C GLU A 72 2.79 16.32 -3.34
N ARG A 73 2.44 15.24 -2.63
CA ARG A 73 2.32 15.22 -1.16
C ARG A 73 3.65 15.33 -0.44
N CYS A 74 4.78 14.95 -1.10
CA CYS A 74 6.11 15.06 -0.51
C CYS A 74 6.54 16.53 -0.32
N ASN A 75 6.01 17.45 -1.11
CA ASN A 75 6.38 18.88 -1.03
C ASN A 75 6.12 19.47 0.37
N ASN A 76 5.13 18.96 1.09
CA ASN A 76 4.74 19.43 2.42
C ASN A 76 5.42 18.68 3.57
N LEU A 77 6.27 17.67 3.27
CA LEU A 77 6.83 16.74 4.26
C LEU A 77 8.36 16.88 4.43
N TYR A 78 8.99 17.90 3.86
CA TYR A 78 10.46 18.05 3.86
C TYR A 78 11.19 16.79 3.37
N ALA A 79 10.58 16.03 2.45
CA ALA A 79 11.10 14.81 1.86
C ALA A 79 11.14 14.94 0.33
N LYS A 80 12.22 14.41 -0.29
CA LYS A 80 12.38 14.47 -1.74
C LYS A 80 11.48 13.45 -2.46
N THR A 81 11.28 12.30 -1.85
CA THR A 81 10.48 11.19 -2.37
C THR A 81 9.67 10.53 -1.25
N GLU A 82 8.70 9.68 -1.61
CA GLU A 82 7.97 8.86 -0.64
C GLU A 82 8.91 7.89 0.09
N ALA A 83 9.90 7.31 -0.63
CA ALA A 83 10.90 6.44 -0.01
C ALA A 83 11.80 7.21 0.98
N ASP A 84 12.20 8.46 0.67
CA ASP A 84 12.96 9.31 1.61
C ASP A 84 12.15 9.65 2.86
N PHE A 85 10.86 9.99 2.69
CA PHE A 85 9.96 10.23 3.82
C PHE A 85 9.87 9.00 4.73
N MET A 86 9.56 7.84 4.16
CA MET A 86 9.38 6.61 4.94
C MET A 86 10.68 6.16 5.60
N LYS A 87 11.83 6.29 4.93
CA LYS A 87 13.13 5.99 5.52
C LYS A 87 13.37 6.84 6.78
N LYS A 88 13.10 8.15 6.71
CA LYS A 88 13.25 9.05 7.87
C LYS A 88 12.35 8.64 9.03
N GLU A 89 11.12 8.23 8.75
CA GLU A 89 10.19 7.76 9.79
C GLU A 89 10.67 6.45 10.43
N ILE A 90 11.17 5.52 9.65
CA ILE A 90 11.67 4.22 10.13
C ILE A 90 12.94 4.40 10.98
N ILE A 91 13.86 5.29 10.58
CA ILE A 91 15.08 5.58 11.36
C ILE A 91 14.74 6.14 12.75
N LYS A 92 13.69 6.96 12.89
CA LYS A 92 13.23 7.46 14.20
C LYS A 92 12.81 6.34 15.15
N LEU A 93 12.53 5.15 14.63
CA LEU A 93 12.17 3.96 15.40
C LEU A 93 13.39 3.04 15.66
N GLU A 94 14.60 3.61 15.57
CA GLU A 94 15.87 2.97 15.89
C GLU A 94 16.22 1.77 14.99
N ILE A 95 15.64 1.70 13.78
CA ILE A 95 16.05 0.71 12.78
C ILE A 95 17.39 1.14 12.15
N PRO A 96 18.42 0.25 12.15
CA PRO A 96 19.70 0.57 11.57
C PRO A 96 19.63 0.91 10.08
N ASP A 97 20.31 1.98 9.66
CA ASP A 97 20.25 2.50 8.29
C ASP A 97 20.65 1.46 7.23
N GLU A 98 21.63 0.62 7.55
CA GLU A 98 22.09 -0.46 6.67
C GLU A 98 21.07 -1.59 6.46
N LYS A 99 19.99 -1.61 7.24
CA LYS A 99 18.87 -2.55 7.10
C LYS A 99 17.73 -1.99 6.25
N ILE A 100 17.82 -0.69 5.91
CA ILE A 100 16.80 0.02 5.12
C ILE A 100 17.35 0.26 3.72
N ILE A 101 16.75 -0.40 2.74
CA ILE A 101 17.10 -0.27 1.32
C ILE A 101 16.07 0.64 0.68
N THR A 102 16.51 1.62 -0.11
CA THR A 102 15.62 2.60 -0.74
C THR A 102 15.80 2.62 -2.24
N GLU A 103 14.68 2.68 -2.93
CA GLU A 103 14.57 2.92 -4.36
C GLU A 103 13.74 4.21 -4.57
N TYR A 104 14.22 5.14 -5.40
CA TYR A 104 13.70 6.52 -5.45
C TYR A 104 13.06 6.92 -6.79
N ASN A 105 13.07 6.05 -7.80
CA ASN A 105 12.69 6.42 -9.17
C ASN A 105 11.30 5.92 -9.57
N ALA A 106 10.77 4.93 -8.86
CA ALA A 106 9.51 4.29 -9.19
C ALA A 106 8.31 5.24 -9.04
N SER A 107 7.59 5.50 -10.11
CA SER A 107 6.44 6.41 -10.17
C SER A 107 5.08 5.69 -10.09
N ASN A 108 5.06 4.37 -10.21
CA ASN A 108 3.87 3.53 -10.20
C ASN A 108 4.16 2.15 -9.61
N THR A 109 3.12 1.34 -9.40
CA THR A 109 3.25 0.03 -8.73
C THR A 109 4.10 -0.97 -9.51
N LEU A 110 4.04 -0.96 -10.85
CA LEU A 110 4.87 -1.83 -11.70
C LEU A 110 6.35 -1.48 -11.52
N GLU A 111 6.67 -0.20 -11.61
CA GLU A 111 8.04 0.30 -11.40
C GLU A 111 8.53 0.04 -9.98
N ASN A 112 7.68 0.21 -8.95
CA ASN A 112 8.05 -0.14 -7.58
C ASN A 112 8.57 -1.58 -7.49
N VAL A 113 7.86 -2.52 -8.11
CA VAL A 113 8.25 -3.93 -8.09
C VAL A 113 9.54 -4.15 -8.89
N ILE A 114 9.62 -3.67 -10.14
CA ILE A 114 10.76 -3.91 -11.03
C ILE A 114 12.02 -3.25 -10.47
N PHE A 115 11.95 -1.96 -10.10
CA PHE A 115 13.11 -1.20 -9.63
C PHE A 115 13.52 -1.62 -8.22
N GLY A 116 12.55 -1.93 -7.35
CA GLY A 116 12.83 -2.47 -6.02
C GLY A 116 13.58 -3.79 -6.09
N MET A 117 13.13 -4.73 -6.91
CA MET A 117 13.82 -6.01 -7.12
C MET A 117 15.20 -5.83 -7.74
N ARG A 118 15.35 -4.90 -8.68
CA ARG A 118 16.66 -4.53 -9.24
C ARG A 118 17.60 -3.99 -8.16
N THR A 119 17.10 -3.09 -7.31
CA THR A 119 17.88 -2.51 -6.20
C THR A 119 18.37 -3.58 -5.22
N LEU A 120 17.55 -4.62 -4.93
CA LEU A 120 18.00 -5.77 -4.14
C LEU A 120 19.12 -6.55 -4.85
N ALA A 121 18.94 -6.81 -6.15
CA ALA A 121 19.94 -7.54 -6.95
C ALA A 121 21.28 -6.78 -7.02
N ASP A 122 21.25 -5.45 -7.21
CA ASP A 122 22.45 -4.60 -7.24
C ASP A 122 23.22 -4.62 -5.90
N LYS A 123 22.51 -4.92 -4.80
CA LYS A 123 23.11 -5.12 -3.46
C LYS A 123 23.46 -6.58 -3.16
N ASN A 124 23.35 -7.48 -4.14
CA ASN A 124 23.54 -8.92 -3.98
C ASN A 124 22.61 -9.58 -2.94
N ILE A 125 21.44 -9.01 -2.72
CA ILE A 125 20.42 -9.56 -1.84
C ILE A 125 19.42 -10.36 -2.69
N LYS A 126 19.52 -11.69 -2.60
CA LYS A 126 18.58 -12.61 -3.25
C LYS A 126 17.43 -12.89 -2.31
N ILE A 127 16.19 -12.83 -2.83
CA ILE A 127 15.01 -13.15 -2.06
C ILE A 127 14.18 -14.25 -2.72
N ASN A 128 13.58 -15.11 -1.91
CA ASN A 128 12.61 -16.13 -2.30
C ASN A 128 11.22 -15.84 -1.72
N SER A 129 11.16 -14.88 -0.78
CA SER A 129 9.92 -14.48 -0.10
C SER A 129 9.93 -13.01 0.26
N ALA A 130 8.73 -12.39 0.24
CA ALA A 130 8.55 -11.00 0.63
C ALA A 130 7.21 -10.77 1.36
N ILE A 131 7.25 -9.90 2.39
CA ILE A 131 6.06 -9.34 3.02
C ILE A 131 5.78 -8.00 2.33
N LEU A 132 4.65 -7.90 1.64
CA LEU A 132 4.23 -6.68 0.97
C LEU A 132 3.49 -5.77 1.96
N VAL A 133 3.93 -4.54 2.09
CA VAL A 133 3.35 -3.53 2.98
C VAL A 133 2.95 -2.30 2.19
N ALA A 134 1.67 -1.94 2.27
CA ALA A 134 1.08 -0.77 1.62
C ALA A 134 -0.20 -0.34 2.36
N LYS A 135 -0.94 0.62 1.81
CA LYS A 135 -2.31 0.90 2.24
C LYS A 135 -3.20 -0.32 1.99
N PRO A 136 -4.16 -0.63 2.88
CA PRO A 136 -4.96 -1.86 2.78
C PRO A 136 -5.56 -2.10 1.38
N PHE A 137 -6.27 -1.12 0.83
CA PHE A 137 -6.94 -1.22 -0.47
C PHE A 137 -6.00 -1.35 -1.67
N HIS A 138 -4.70 -1.03 -1.51
CA HIS A 138 -3.69 -1.09 -2.56
C HIS A 138 -2.99 -2.46 -2.64
N LEU A 139 -3.02 -3.24 -1.55
CA LEU A 139 -2.23 -4.47 -1.41
C LEU A 139 -2.59 -5.53 -2.45
N LYS A 140 -3.87 -5.67 -2.82
CA LYS A 140 -4.28 -6.63 -3.85
C LYS A 140 -3.61 -6.35 -5.20
N ARG A 141 -3.53 -5.08 -5.61
CA ARG A 141 -2.84 -4.68 -6.84
C ARG A 141 -1.33 -4.85 -6.71
N CYS A 142 -0.73 -4.53 -5.57
CA CYS A 142 0.68 -4.79 -5.31
C CYS A 142 1.01 -6.28 -5.47
N LEU A 143 0.20 -7.16 -4.87
CA LEU A 143 0.33 -8.61 -4.98
C LEU A 143 0.20 -9.10 -6.42
N ALA A 144 -0.83 -8.64 -7.14
CA ALA A 144 -1.08 -9.03 -8.52
C ALA A 144 0.06 -8.60 -9.46
N THR A 145 0.62 -7.39 -9.23
CA THR A 145 1.79 -6.89 -9.95
C THR A 145 3.01 -7.75 -9.66
N PHE A 146 3.30 -7.99 -8.39
CA PHE A 146 4.48 -8.74 -7.99
C PHE A 146 4.44 -10.18 -8.49
N LYS A 147 3.30 -10.86 -8.36
CA LYS A 147 3.08 -12.23 -8.90
C LYS A 147 3.30 -12.32 -10.42
N LYS A 148 2.94 -11.27 -11.16
CA LYS A 148 3.14 -11.24 -12.61
C LYS A 148 4.61 -11.13 -12.98
N GLN A 149 5.34 -10.24 -12.30
CA GLN A 149 6.72 -9.89 -12.65
C GLN A 149 7.74 -10.89 -12.07
N PHE A 150 7.46 -11.45 -10.89
CA PHE A 150 8.35 -12.36 -10.16
C PHE A 150 7.55 -13.54 -9.58
N PRO A 151 7.01 -14.44 -10.43
CA PRO A 151 6.13 -15.52 -10.00
C PRO A 151 6.81 -16.54 -9.07
N GLN A 152 8.14 -16.59 -9.05
CA GLN A 152 8.92 -17.50 -8.20
C GLN A 152 9.03 -17.02 -6.75
N VAL A 153 8.73 -15.76 -6.45
CA VAL A 153 8.81 -15.21 -5.08
C VAL A 153 7.52 -15.53 -4.31
N LYS A 154 7.67 -16.11 -3.12
CA LYS A 154 6.54 -16.32 -2.20
C LYS A 154 6.14 -14.98 -1.58
N LEU A 155 4.87 -14.62 -1.66
CA LEU A 155 4.38 -13.32 -1.24
C LEU A 155 3.30 -13.47 -0.17
N SER A 156 3.38 -12.63 0.86
CA SER A 156 2.30 -12.35 1.80
C SER A 156 2.02 -10.85 1.82
N CYS A 157 0.78 -10.47 2.05
CA CYS A 157 0.38 -9.07 2.19
C CYS A 157 0.06 -8.78 3.64
N SER A 158 0.54 -7.65 4.17
CA SER A 158 0.24 -7.28 5.54
C SER A 158 0.01 -5.79 5.71
N SER A 159 -0.90 -5.42 6.61
CA SER A 159 -1.25 -4.04 6.91
C SER A 159 -1.53 -3.85 8.40
N LYS A 160 -1.13 -2.70 8.95
CA LYS A 160 -1.41 -2.30 10.34
C LYS A 160 -2.91 -2.20 10.62
N MET A 161 -3.66 -1.75 9.63
CA MET A 161 -5.07 -1.41 9.78
C MET A 161 -5.93 -2.39 9.01
N THR A 162 -7.03 -2.79 9.61
CA THR A 162 -8.18 -3.29 8.88
C THR A 162 -8.69 -2.20 7.94
N PHE A 163 -9.52 -2.58 6.98
CA PHE A 163 -10.06 -1.56 6.10
C PHE A 163 -10.95 -0.55 6.82
N THR A 164 -11.77 -0.97 7.77
CA THR A 164 -12.65 -0.08 8.55
C THR A 164 -11.83 0.94 9.35
N GLU A 165 -10.75 0.50 9.99
CA GLU A 165 -9.82 1.38 10.69
C GLU A 165 -9.14 2.37 9.73
N TYR A 166 -8.73 1.89 8.54
CA TYR A 166 -8.14 2.76 7.52
C TYR A 166 -9.11 3.84 7.05
N LEU A 167 -10.36 3.48 6.76
CA LEU A 167 -11.36 4.44 6.30
C LEU A 167 -11.67 5.48 7.38
N SER A 168 -11.84 5.04 8.62
CA SER A 168 -12.00 5.94 9.76
C SER A 168 -10.80 6.89 9.91
N TYR A 169 -9.58 6.38 9.80
CA TYR A 169 -8.35 7.17 9.84
C TYR A 169 -8.30 8.22 8.70
N GLU A 170 -8.56 7.85 7.45
CA GLU A 170 -8.53 8.78 6.32
C GLU A 170 -9.58 9.88 6.45
N LEU A 171 -10.77 9.56 6.94
CA LEU A 171 -11.83 10.55 7.14
C LEU A 171 -11.46 11.54 8.28
N THR A 172 -10.94 11.04 9.40
CA THR A 172 -10.54 11.87 10.54
C THR A 172 -9.31 12.76 10.22
N GLU A 173 -8.33 12.23 9.50
CA GLU A 173 -7.15 13.01 9.08
C GLU A 173 -7.49 14.07 8.02
N ASN A 174 -8.47 13.81 7.16
CA ASN A 174 -8.96 14.79 6.21
C ASN A 174 -9.69 15.96 6.88
N GLU A 175 -10.41 15.71 7.99
CA GLU A 175 -11.05 16.77 8.78
C GLU A 175 -10.01 17.70 9.45
N LYS A 176 -8.85 17.16 9.87
CA LYS A 176 -7.76 17.92 10.51
C LYS A 176 -6.85 18.65 9.53
N SER A 177 -6.73 18.16 8.30
CA SER A 177 -5.87 18.75 7.29
C SER A 177 -6.63 19.81 6.48
N LYS A 178 -6.00 20.98 6.25
CA LYS A 178 -6.52 22.04 5.35
C LYS A 178 -6.75 21.57 3.90
N ASN A 179 -6.33 20.38 3.55
CA ASN A 179 -6.60 19.70 2.30
C ASN A 179 -7.90 18.88 2.44
N ASN A 180 -9.04 19.57 2.49
CA ASN A 180 -10.38 18.98 2.51
C ASN A 180 -10.60 18.00 1.34
N LYS A 181 -10.02 16.80 1.43
CA LYS A 181 -10.49 15.71 0.56
C LYS A 181 -11.86 15.33 1.04
N THR A 182 -12.82 15.50 0.16
CA THR A 182 -14.19 15.06 0.44
C THR A 182 -14.19 13.54 0.63
N GLU A 183 -15.10 13.05 1.46
CA GLU A 183 -15.39 11.61 1.60
C GLU A 183 -15.45 10.92 0.24
N ASN A 184 -16.09 11.57 -0.73
CA ASN A 184 -16.18 11.13 -2.12
C ASN A 184 -14.82 10.91 -2.81
N GLU A 185 -13.78 11.68 -2.50
CA GLU A 185 -12.45 11.47 -3.10
C GLU A 185 -11.73 10.24 -2.52
N VAL A 186 -11.98 9.91 -1.25
CA VAL A 186 -11.46 8.68 -0.64
C VAL A 186 -12.15 7.48 -1.27
N ILE A 187 -13.47 7.52 -1.38
CA ILE A 187 -14.30 6.49 -2.02
C ILE A 187 -13.90 6.28 -3.49
N LYS A 188 -13.80 7.34 -4.28
CA LYS A 188 -13.35 7.26 -5.69
C LYS A 188 -11.97 6.63 -5.85
N ARG A 189 -11.05 6.85 -4.91
CA ARG A 189 -9.72 6.19 -4.96
C ARG A 189 -9.80 4.70 -4.70
N ILE A 190 -10.68 4.28 -3.81
CA ILE A 190 -10.89 2.88 -3.45
C ILE A 190 -11.56 2.15 -4.62
N ILE A 191 -12.67 2.67 -5.10
CA ILE A 191 -13.38 2.16 -6.28
C ILE A 191 -12.43 2.07 -7.49
N GLY A 192 -11.67 3.12 -7.75
CA GLY A 192 -10.69 3.14 -8.82
C GLY A 192 -9.57 2.09 -8.72
N GLU A 193 -9.44 1.35 -7.61
CA GLU A 193 -8.55 0.18 -7.58
C GLU A 193 -9.14 -1.01 -8.36
N ILE A 194 -10.47 -1.14 -8.41
CA ILE A 194 -11.15 -2.17 -9.23
C ILE A 194 -10.85 -1.91 -10.70
N ASP A 195 -11.03 -0.67 -11.18
CA ASP A 195 -10.69 -0.29 -12.56
C ASP A 195 -9.23 -0.58 -12.89
N ARG A 196 -8.30 -0.25 -11.96
CA ARG A 196 -6.88 -0.50 -12.14
C ARG A 196 -6.54 -1.98 -12.21
N LEU A 197 -7.24 -2.83 -11.44
CA LEU A 197 -7.06 -4.29 -11.53
C LEU A 197 -7.49 -4.83 -12.88
N ILE A 198 -8.56 -4.29 -13.48
CA ILE A 198 -9.03 -4.67 -14.83
C ILE A 198 -8.05 -4.16 -15.89
N ILE A 199 -7.83 -2.85 -15.94
CA ILE A 199 -7.04 -2.18 -16.98
C ILE A 199 -5.60 -2.70 -17.01
N TYR A 200 -4.96 -2.90 -15.85
CA TYR A 200 -3.57 -3.34 -15.79
C TYR A 200 -3.41 -4.84 -16.08
N ALA A 201 -4.46 -5.64 -15.83
CA ALA A 201 -4.48 -7.03 -16.27
C ALA A 201 -4.58 -7.13 -17.80
N GLU A 202 -5.41 -6.29 -18.43
CA GLU A 202 -5.52 -6.21 -19.89
C GLU A 202 -4.21 -5.75 -20.55
N LYS A 203 -3.47 -4.82 -19.91
CA LYS A 203 -2.13 -4.41 -20.34
C LYS A 203 -1.05 -5.48 -20.12
N GLY A 204 -1.33 -6.52 -19.37
CA GLY A 204 -0.36 -7.56 -19.02
C GLY A 204 0.60 -7.18 -17.89
N ASP A 205 0.38 -6.09 -17.19
CA ASP A 205 1.22 -5.60 -16.10
C ASP A 205 1.05 -6.39 -14.81
N ILE A 206 -0.15 -6.96 -14.60
CA ILE A 206 -0.52 -7.71 -13.41
C ILE A 206 -1.15 -9.06 -13.76
N VAL A 207 -1.22 -9.97 -12.79
CA VAL A 207 -2.02 -11.18 -12.91
C VAL A 207 -3.51 -10.82 -12.89
N LYS A 208 -4.28 -11.33 -13.87
CA LYS A 208 -5.74 -11.15 -13.89
C LYS A 208 -6.35 -11.62 -12.57
N GLN A 209 -7.24 -10.81 -12.02
CA GLN A 209 -8.00 -11.13 -10.82
C GLN A 209 -9.39 -11.62 -11.22
N ASP A 210 -9.91 -12.59 -10.48
CA ASP A 210 -11.29 -13.02 -10.59
C ASP A 210 -12.16 -12.06 -9.76
N ILE A 211 -12.72 -11.05 -10.42
CA ILE A 211 -13.51 -9.99 -9.76
C ILE A 211 -14.99 -10.38 -9.89
N PRO A 212 -15.70 -10.63 -8.78
CA PRO A 212 -17.13 -10.94 -8.82
C PRO A 212 -17.95 -9.84 -9.50
N GLU A 213 -18.97 -10.23 -10.27
CA GLU A 213 -19.79 -9.30 -11.05
C GLU A 213 -20.46 -8.22 -10.18
N ASN A 214 -20.94 -8.60 -9.00
CA ASN A 214 -21.51 -7.65 -8.03
C ASN A 214 -20.54 -6.58 -7.54
N ILE A 215 -19.22 -6.84 -7.59
CA ILE A 215 -18.18 -5.85 -7.27
C ILE A 215 -17.96 -4.92 -8.45
N ILE A 216 -17.97 -5.43 -9.68
CA ILE A 216 -17.84 -4.61 -10.89
C ILE A 216 -19.03 -3.65 -11.02
N ILE A 217 -20.25 -4.11 -10.72
CA ILE A 217 -21.46 -3.27 -10.78
C ILE A 217 -21.47 -2.21 -9.67
N ALA A 218 -20.88 -2.51 -8.51
CA ALA A 218 -20.83 -1.60 -7.36
C ALA A 218 -19.69 -0.56 -7.45
N ALA A 219 -18.72 -0.77 -8.33
CA ALA A 219 -17.57 0.13 -8.57
C ALA A 219 -17.88 1.14 -9.68
#